data_e0d0becd50a119fa358426c5415824b2
#
_entry.id   e0d0becd50a119fa358426c5415824b2
#
_cell.length_a   1.000
_cell.length_b   1.000
_cell.length_c   1.000
_cell.angle_alpha   90.00
_cell.angle_beta   90.00
_cell.angle_gamma   90.00
#
_symmetry.space_group_name_H-M   'P 1'
#
loop_
_entity.id
_entity.type
_entity.pdbx_description
1 polymer ?
#
loop_
_entity_poly.entity_id
_entity_poly.type
_entity_poly.pdbx_seq_one_letter_code
_entity_poly.pdbx_strand_id
1 'polypeptide(L)'
;MKVLVVVQARTGSTRLPGKVLLPVAGAPLLVRMLERVRAASTPTEVVVATTTDAGDQPVRDLARQAGVRCFSGHPTDLLDRHYQAALACGLSPAPASGGGDGDEGDGDVVVKIPSDCPLIDPAVIDRVIGCYLAAPERYDFVSNLHPATYPDGNDVEAMPMAVLAAAWREATRPHEREHTTPFIWDQPERFRLGNVPWETGRDLSMSHRFTVDYPEDYAFVSAVFDALWTGDGTAPSGGFGLNEILDLLAARPDIFELNRRYAGVNWYRNHLGELATVGADQTRRPEEAR
;
A
#
# COMPACT_ATOMS: atom_id res chain seq x y z
N MET A 1 9.76 3.79 -18.43
CA MET A 1 9.15 4.01 -17.08
C MET A 1 9.02 2.67 -16.37
N LYS A 2 9.52 2.55 -15.14
CA LYS A 2 9.29 1.41 -14.24
C LYS A 2 8.19 1.76 -13.24
N VAL A 3 7.36 0.80 -12.85
CA VAL A 3 6.40 0.91 -11.77
C VAL A 3 6.80 -0.08 -10.69
N LEU A 4 7.46 0.40 -9.63
CA LEU A 4 7.97 -0.42 -8.54
C LEU A 4 7.02 -0.38 -7.35
N VAL A 5 6.44 -1.52 -6.99
CA VAL A 5 5.73 -1.66 -5.72
C VAL A 5 6.72 -1.99 -4.60
N VAL A 6 6.73 -1.16 -3.57
CA VAL A 6 7.50 -1.39 -2.34
C VAL A 6 6.55 -1.85 -1.25
N VAL A 7 6.68 -3.12 -0.84
CA VAL A 7 5.96 -3.71 0.29
C VAL A 7 6.86 -3.63 1.51
N GLN A 8 6.56 -2.73 2.44
CA GLN A 8 7.32 -2.65 3.69
C GLN A 8 6.90 -3.75 4.66
N ALA A 9 7.82 -4.51 5.19
CA ALA A 9 7.55 -5.59 6.13
C ALA A 9 8.64 -5.69 7.20
N ARG A 10 8.23 -5.90 8.47
CA ARG A 10 9.13 -6.20 9.59
C ARG A 10 8.43 -7.06 10.64
N THR A 11 9.21 -7.78 11.45
CA THR A 11 8.68 -8.60 12.54
C THR A 11 8.32 -7.80 13.79
N GLY A 12 8.90 -6.61 13.94
CA GLY A 12 8.82 -5.76 15.13
C GLY A 12 7.50 -4.98 15.28
N SER A 13 6.34 -5.62 15.09
CA SER A 13 5.05 -5.03 15.43
C SER A 13 4.84 -5.05 16.95
N THR A 14 4.41 -3.93 17.54
CA THR A 14 4.18 -3.83 18.99
C THR A 14 2.86 -4.45 19.43
N ARG A 15 1.80 -4.33 18.62
CA ARG A 15 0.45 -4.83 18.91
C ARG A 15 0.29 -6.32 18.61
N LEU A 16 0.95 -6.82 17.56
CA LEU A 16 0.93 -8.23 17.15
C LEU A 16 2.33 -8.60 16.62
N PRO A 17 3.27 -8.96 17.50
CA PRO A 17 4.63 -9.30 17.12
C PRO A 17 4.69 -10.45 16.10
N GLY A 18 5.50 -10.28 15.05
CA GLY A 18 5.64 -11.28 14.02
C GLY A 18 4.42 -11.47 13.10
N LYS A 19 3.46 -10.54 13.10
CA LYS A 19 2.20 -10.67 12.33
C LYS A 19 2.40 -11.11 10.88
N VAL A 20 3.44 -10.62 10.20
CA VAL A 20 3.72 -10.96 8.79
C VAL A 20 4.14 -12.42 8.57
N LEU A 21 4.51 -13.13 9.65
CA LEU A 21 4.90 -14.54 9.64
C LEU A 21 3.76 -15.48 10.01
N LEU A 22 2.64 -14.96 10.52
CA LEU A 22 1.50 -15.77 10.96
C LEU A 22 0.90 -16.54 9.78
N PRO A 23 0.52 -17.83 9.98
CA PRO A 23 0.01 -18.67 8.89
C PRO A 23 -1.42 -18.28 8.49
N VAL A 24 -1.66 -18.18 7.18
CA VAL A 24 -2.98 -17.94 6.59
C VAL A 24 -3.10 -18.80 5.34
N ALA A 25 -4.15 -19.61 5.23
CA ALA A 25 -4.37 -20.52 4.10
C ALA A 25 -3.12 -21.34 3.71
N GLY A 26 -2.40 -21.89 4.71
CA GLY A 26 -1.24 -22.75 4.51
C GLY A 26 0.09 -22.05 4.20
N ALA A 27 0.17 -20.73 4.21
CA ALA A 27 1.41 -19.97 4.01
C ALA A 27 1.48 -18.76 4.97
N PRO A 28 2.66 -18.15 5.19
CA PRO A 28 2.78 -16.92 5.95
C PRO A 28 1.96 -15.77 5.32
N LEU A 29 1.39 -14.91 6.16
CA LEU A 29 0.57 -13.75 5.77
C LEU A 29 1.27 -12.89 4.70
N LEU A 30 2.57 -12.61 4.87
CA LEU A 30 3.34 -11.85 3.87
C LEU A 30 3.36 -12.55 2.51
N VAL A 31 3.46 -13.87 2.46
CA VAL A 31 3.46 -14.62 1.19
C VAL A 31 2.12 -14.47 0.48
N ARG A 32 1.01 -14.65 1.21
CA ARG A 32 -0.34 -14.46 0.67
C ARG A 32 -0.57 -13.05 0.15
N MET A 33 -0.09 -12.06 0.90
CA MET A 33 -0.14 -10.68 0.44
C MET A 33 0.68 -10.45 -0.84
N LEU A 34 1.92 -10.95 -0.90
CA LEU A 34 2.77 -10.82 -2.09
C LEU A 34 2.14 -11.49 -3.33
N GLU A 35 1.46 -12.63 -3.16
CA GLU A 35 0.70 -13.27 -4.25
C GLU A 35 -0.39 -12.34 -4.77
N ARG A 36 -1.13 -11.65 -3.89
CA ARG A 36 -2.17 -10.70 -4.28
C ARG A 36 -1.57 -9.45 -4.96
N VAL A 37 -0.53 -8.87 -4.39
CA VAL A 37 0.16 -7.72 -5.00
C VAL A 37 0.69 -8.05 -6.40
N ARG A 38 1.24 -9.25 -6.59
CA ARG A 38 1.78 -9.71 -7.88
C ARG A 38 0.69 -10.13 -8.88
N ALA A 39 -0.54 -10.29 -8.44
CA ALA A 39 -1.70 -10.53 -9.31
C ALA A 39 -2.19 -9.24 -9.98
N ALA A 40 -1.81 -8.06 -9.50
CA ALA A 40 -2.02 -6.81 -10.20
C ALA A 40 -1.20 -6.78 -11.50
N SER A 41 -1.75 -6.18 -12.54
CA SER A 41 -1.20 -6.21 -13.90
C SER A 41 -0.26 -5.04 -14.22
N THR A 42 -0.43 -3.93 -13.51
CA THR A 42 0.29 -2.67 -13.78
C THR A 42 1.71 -2.61 -13.21
N PRO A 43 2.04 -3.19 -12.03
CA PRO A 43 3.40 -3.16 -11.52
C PRO A 43 4.40 -3.90 -12.40
N THR A 44 5.57 -3.29 -12.67
CA THR A 44 6.65 -3.96 -13.41
C THR A 44 7.59 -4.76 -12.50
N GLU A 45 7.67 -4.38 -11.23
CA GLU A 45 8.49 -5.04 -10.21
C GLU A 45 7.87 -4.88 -8.82
N VAL A 46 8.06 -5.89 -7.95
CA VAL A 46 7.70 -5.84 -6.53
C VAL A 46 8.96 -6.08 -5.70
N VAL A 47 9.18 -5.26 -4.67
CA VAL A 47 10.26 -5.42 -3.70
C VAL A 47 9.72 -5.44 -2.28
N VAL A 48 10.23 -6.34 -1.44
CA VAL A 48 10.02 -6.29 0.01
C VAL A 48 11.10 -5.40 0.63
N ALA A 49 10.70 -4.33 1.31
CA ALA A 49 11.59 -3.46 2.06
C ALA A 49 11.52 -3.78 3.55
N THR A 50 12.51 -4.49 4.06
CA THR A 50 12.64 -4.88 5.47
C THR A 50 13.73 -4.09 6.18
N THR A 51 14.01 -4.39 7.44
CA THR A 51 15.06 -3.71 8.21
C THR A 51 16.38 -4.48 8.17
N THR A 52 17.46 -3.81 8.62
CA THR A 52 18.77 -4.46 8.86
C THR A 52 18.82 -5.29 10.14
N ASP A 53 17.76 -5.25 10.97
CA ASP A 53 17.71 -6.00 12.22
C ASP A 53 17.80 -7.52 11.96
N ALA A 54 18.55 -8.22 12.83
CA ALA A 54 18.69 -9.67 12.74
C ALA A 54 17.35 -10.40 12.90
N GLY A 55 16.40 -9.84 13.67
CA GLY A 55 15.05 -10.36 13.86
C GLY A 55 14.22 -10.41 12.58
N ASP A 56 14.58 -9.63 11.55
CA ASP A 56 13.91 -9.63 10.25
C ASP A 56 14.50 -10.64 9.24
N GLN A 57 15.43 -11.51 9.65
CA GLN A 57 15.92 -12.59 8.80
C GLN A 57 14.79 -13.47 8.22
N PRO A 58 13.74 -13.84 8.99
CA PRO A 58 12.60 -14.58 8.42
C PRO A 58 11.89 -13.83 7.27
N VAL A 59 11.78 -12.51 7.33
CA VAL A 59 11.17 -11.71 6.24
C VAL A 59 12.02 -11.80 4.97
N ARG A 60 13.34 -11.69 5.09
CA ARG A 60 14.29 -11.85 3.98
C ARG A 60 14.19 -13.24 3.34
N ASP A 61 14.08 -14.28 4.17
CA ASP A 61 13.96 -15.65 3.70
C ASP A 61 12.64 -15.91 2.99
N LEU A 62 11.51 -15.38 3.51
CA LEU A 62 10.21 -15.47 2.85
C LEU A 62 10.18 -14.74 1.50
N ALA A 63 10.73 -13.52 1.43
CA ALA A 63 10.80 -12.79 0.16
C ALA A 63 11.59 -13.59 -0.89
N ARG A 64 12.74 -14.18 -0.50
CA ARG A 64 13.55 -15.04 -1.37
C ARG A 64 12.78 -16.28 -1.83
N GLN A 65 12.08 -16.98 -0.91
CA GLN A 65 11.25 -18.14 -1.23
C GLN A 65 10.10 -17.79 -2.18
N ALA A 66 9.49 -16.62 -2.01
CA ALA A 66 8.44 -16.11 -2.90
C ALA A 66 8.99 -15.61 -4.26
N GLY A 67 10.31 -15.63 -4.49
CA GLY A 67 10.93 -15.11 -5.70
C GLY A 67 10.78 -13.59 -5.84
N VAL A 68 10.70 -12.85 -4.72
CA VAL A 68 10.58 -11.40 -4.67
C VAL A 68 11.89 -10.80 -4.18
N ARG A 69 12.36 -9.74 -4.85
CA ARG A 69 13.53 -8.99 -4.39
C ARG A 69 13.32 -8.48 -2.96
N CYS A 70 14.38 -8.50 -2.14
CA CYS A 70 14.34 -7.98 -0.78
C CYS A 70 15.44 -6.95 -0.58
N PHE A 71 15.09 -5.80 -0.04
CA PHE A 71 16.00 -4.75 0.38
C PHE A 71 15.97 -4.65 1.91
N SER A 72 17.14 -4.52 2.53
CA SER A 72 17.26 -4.29 3.98
C SER A 72 17.81 -2.89 4.23
N GLY A 73 17.05 -2.08 4.95
CA GLY A 73 17.37 -0.67 5.19
C GLY A 73 17.15 -0.24 6.63
N HIS A 74 16.95 1.07 6.82
CA HIS A 74 16.89 1.69 8.15
C HIS A 74 15.78 1.08 9.03
N PRO A 75 16.03 0.77 10.32
CA PRO A 75 15.07 0.09 11.19
C PRO A 75 13.80 0.90 11.45
N THR A 76 13.91 2.21 11.65
CA THR A 76 12.79 3.09 12.05
C THR A 76 12.43 4.14 11.01
N ASP A 77 13.38 4.59 10.17
CA ASP A 77 13.13 5.56 9.11
C ASP A 77 12.55 4.85 7.88
N LEU A 78 11.23 4.82 7.79
CA LEU A 78 10.53 4.14 6.73
C LEU A 78 10.63 4.89 5.39
N LEU A 79 10.68 6.22 5.43
CA LEU A 79 10.87 7.03 4.23
C LEU A 79 12.25 6.76 3.60
N ASP A 80 13.31 6.72 4.41
CA ASP A 80 14.64 6.34 3.92
C ASP A 80 14.63 4.93 3.33
N ARG A 81 13.97 3.97 4.00
CA ARG A 81 13.90 2.59 3.52
C ARG A 81 13.23 2.47 2.17
N HIS A 82 12.13 3.20 1.92
CA HIS A 82 11.45 3.23 0.61
C HIS A 82 12.35 3.84 -0.46
N TYR A 83 12.97 4.99 -0.16
CA TYR A 83 13.85 5.67 -1.09
C TYR A 83 15.05 4.81 -1.48
N GLN A 84 15.75 4.23 -0.51
CA GLN A 84 16.90 3.37 -0.78
C GLN A 84 16.52 2.06 -1.48
N ALA A 85 15.36 1.46 -1.14
CA ALA A 85 14.84 0.30 -1.85
C ALA A 85 14.59 0.60 -3.33
N ALA A 86 14.00 1.74 -3.64
CA ALA A 86 13.75 2.19 -5.00
C ALA A 86 15.07 2.40 -5.78
N LEU A 87 16.07 3.06 -5.18
CA LEU A 87 17.40 3.20 -5.77
C LEU A 87 18.06 1.84 -6.03
N ALA A 88 18.00 0.92 -5.07
CA ALA A 88 18.56 -0.43 -5.21
C ALA A 88 17.87 -1.24 -6.32
N CYS A 89 16.61 -0.92 -6.64
CA CYS A 89 15.89 -1.49 -7.79
C CYS A 89 16.17 -0.74 -9.10
N GLY A 90 17.05 0.26 -9.08
CA GLY A 90 17.51 0.98 -10.27
C GLY A 90 16.58 2.10 -10.72
N LEU A 91 15.67 2.59 -9.85
CA LEU A 91 14.89 3.78 -10.13
C LEU A 91 15.76 5.02 -9.98
N SER A 92 15.52 6.03 -10.83
CA SER A 92 16.26 7.29 -10.80
C SER A 92 15.38 8.44 -10.32
N PRO A 93 15.85 9.28 -9.39
CA PRO A 93 15.15 10.50 -8.99
C PRO A 93 15.29 11.64 -10.02
N ALA A 94 16.15 11.48 -11.04
CA ALA A 94 16.26 12.45 -12.11
C ALA A 94 15.07 12.28 -13.08
N PRO A 95 14.53 13.39 -13.64
CA PRO A 95 13.64 13.28 -14.80
C PRO A 95 14.40 12.54 -15.90
N ALA A 96 13.70 11.72 -16.68
CA ALA A 96 14.32 10.99 -17.78
C ALA A 96 15.03 11.98 -18.71
N SER A 97 16.36 12.06 -18.61
CA SER A 97 17.20 12.93 -19.42
C SER A 97 17.39 12.29 -20.78
N GLY A 98 16.52 12.62 -21.72
CA GLY A 98 16.60 12.22 -23.12
C GLY A 98 16.17 13.36 -24.02
N GLY A 99 17.11 14.14 -24.48
CA GLY A 99 17.08 15.29 -25.29
C GLY A 99 15.92 15.53 -26.26
N GLY A 100 15.46 16.76 -26.31
CA GLY A 100 14.64 17.32 -27.40
C GLY A 100 13.19 17.52 -27.04
N ASP A 101 12.82 18.77 -26.96
CA ASP A 101 11.48 19.34 -27.10
C ASP A 101 10.26 18.40 -26.88
N GLY A 102 9.77 18.30 -25.68
CA GLY A 102 8.36 18.00 -25.49
C GLY A 102 7.97 16.77 -24.66
N ASP A 103 8.90 16.03 -24.01
CA ASP A 103 8.49 14.86 -23.18
C ASP A 103 9.01 15.02 -21.74
N GLU A 104 8.31 15.88 -20.96
CA GLU A 104 8.58 16.05 -19.52
C GLU A 104 7.88 14.99 -18.67
N GLY A 105 7.54 13.84 -19.23
CA GLY A 105 6.66 12.98 -18.51
C GLY A 105 7.02 11.53 -18.52
N ASP A 106 7.93 10.89 -18.05
CA ASP A 106 7.91 9.45 -17.74
C ASP A 106 9.04 9.04 -16.79
N GLY A 107 9.10 9.67 -15.64
CA GLY A 107 9.95 9.22 -14.53
C GLY A 107 9.43 7.92 -13.92
N ASP A 108 10.33 7.12 -13.34
CA ASP A 108 9.98 5.90 -12.64
C ASP A 108 9.01 6.17 -11.47
N VAL A 109 8.07 5.26 -11.26
CA VAL A 109 6.99 5.36 -10.26
C VAL A 109 7.27 4.42 -9.10
N VAL A 110 7.15 4.94 -7.89
CA VAL A 110 7.16 4.17 -6.64
C VAL A 110 5.74 4.05 -6.12
N VAL A 111 5.34 2.83 -5.79
CA VAL A 111 4.05 2.54 -5.18
C VAL A 111 4.30 1.95 -3.79
N LYS A 112 3.76 2.61 -2.77
CA LYS A 112 3.83 2.13 -1.40
C LYS A 112 2.60 1.29 -1.08
N ILE A 113 2.81 0.08 -0.57
CA ILE A 113 1.77 -0.81 -0.03
C ILE A 113 2.26 -1.36 1.32
N PRO A 114 1.55 -1.13 2.43
CA PRO A 114 1.94 -1.65 3.74
C PRO A 114 1.64 -3.14 3.87
N SER A 115 2.50 -3.92 4.55
CA SER A 115 2.38 -5.38 4.67
C SER A 115 1.27 -5.87 5.61
N ASP A 116 0.56 -4.98 6.24
CA ASP A 116 -0.60 -5.30 7.08
C ASP A 116 -1.95 -5.28 6.33
N CYS A 117 -1.90 -5.19 5.00
CA CYS A 117 -3.05 -5.22 4.10
C CYS A 117 -3.14 -6.55 3.32
N PRO A 118 -3.26 -7.74 3.97
CA PRO A 118 -3.17 -9.03 3.30
C PRO A 118 -4.36 -9.34 2.38
N LEU A 119 -5.46 -8.63 2.54
CA LEU A 119 -6.67 -8.75 1.72
C LEU A 119 -6.74 -7.70 0.60
N ILE A 120 -5.65 -6.95 0.36
CA ILE A 120 -5.60 -5.92 -0.70
C ILE A 120 -6.08 -6.49 -2.04
N ASP A 121 -6.95 -5.75 -2.73
CA ASP A 121 -7.47 -6.18 -4.03
C ASP A 121 -6.50 -5.77 -5.15
N PRO A 122 -6.04 -6.71 -6.00
CA PRO A 122 -5.22 -6.39 -7.18
C PRO A 122 -5.83 -5.35 -8.11
N ALA A 123 -7.16 -5.35 -8.26
CA ALA A 123 -7.87 -4.38 -9.10
C ALA A 123 -7.78 -2.95 -8.51
N VAL A 124 -7.76 -2.81 -7.18
CA VAL A 124 -7.55 -1.51 -6.53
C VAL A 124 -6.12 -1.02 -6.78
N ILE A 125 -5.12 -1.91 -6.72
CA ILE A 125 -3.72 -1.57 -7.06
C ILE A 125 -3.65 -1.04 -8.48
N ASP A 126 -4.17 -1.79 -9.45
CA ASP A 126 -4.16 -1.41 -10.88
C ASP A 126 -4.90 -0.09 -11.11
N ARG A 127 -6.00 0.14 -10.41
CA ARG A 127 -6.80 1.34 -10.55
C ARG A 127 -6.08 2.60 -10.07
N VAL A 128 -5.40 2.54 -8.90
CA VAL A 128 -4.64 3.69 -8.38
C VAL A 128 -3.43 3.99 -9.26
N ILE A 129 -2.68 2.97 -9.64
CA ILE A 129 -1.53 3.12 -10.54
C ILE A 129 -1.99 3.62 -11.90
N GLY A 130 -3.07 3.03 -12.46
CA GLY A 130 -3.65 3.42 -13.75
C GLY A 130 -4.10 4.88 -13.77
N CYS A 131 -4.65 5.39 -12.67
CA CYS A 131 -5.00 6.82 -12.54
C CYS A 131 -3.77 7.73 -12.69
N TYR A 132 -2.64 7.37 -12.06
CA TYR A 132 -1.39 8.11 -12.22
C TYR A 132 -0.88 8.03 -13.66
N LEU A 133 -0.81 6.81 -14.21
CA LEU A 133 -0.23 6.56 -15.54
C LEU A 133 -1.04 7.19 -16.69
N ALA A 134 -2.34 7.38 -16.50
CA ALA A 134 -3.20 7.99 -17.51
C ALA A 134 -2.93 9.50 -17.71
N ALA A 135 -2.38 10.18 -16.68
CA ALA A 135 -2.11 11.62 -16.73
C ALA A 135 -0.98 12.00 -15.74
N PRO A 136 0.26 11.51 -15.94
CA PRO A 136 1.36 11.72 -14.99
C PRO A 136 1.72 13.19 -14.80
N GLU A 137 1.50 14.03 -15.83
CA GLU A 137 1.70 15.48 -15.75
C GLU A 137 0.70 16.19 -14.80
N ARG A 138 -0.38 15.53 -14.39
CA ARG A 138 -1.41 16.10 -13.51
C ARG A 138 -1.14 15.85 -12.05
N TYR A 139 -0.30 14.88 -11.71
CA TYR A 139 -0.16 14.37 -10.36
C TYR A 139 1.29 14.28 -9.91
N ASP A 140 1.55 14.69 -8.68
CA ASP A 140 2.78 14.42 -7.94
C ASP A 140 2.57 13.25 -6.95
N PHE A 141 1.31 12.92 -6.65
CA PHE A 141 0.93 11.84 -5.77
C PHE A 141 -0.51 11.41 -6.07
N VAL A 142 -0.76 10.11 -6.13
CA VAL A 142 -2.10 9.54 -6.27
C VAL A 142 -2.29 8.46 -5.21
N SER A 143 -3.41 8.50 -4.51
CA SER A 143 -3.78 7.47 -3.55
C SER A 143 -5.29 7.21 -3.55
N ASN A 144 -5.74 6.22 -2.79
CA ASN A 144 -7.14 5.99 -2.49
C ASN A 144 -7.50 6.31 -1.02
N LEU A 145 -6.66 7.14 -0.36
CA LEU A 145 -6.72 7.39 1.08
C LEU A 145 -7.15 8.82 1.47
N HIS A 146 -7.17 9.77 0.52
CA HIS A 146 -7.36 11.19 0.84
C HIS A 146 -8.46 11.85 -0.01
N PRO A 147 -9.76 11.68 0.36
CA PRO A 147 -10.31 10.87 1.46
C PRO A 147 -10.44 9.38 1.10
N ALA A 148 -10.28 8.52 2.12
CA ALA A 148 -10.51 7.09 1.98
C ALA A 148 -12.00 6.77 1.78
N THR A 149 -12.32 5.78 0.95
CA THR A 149 -13.67 5.26 0.75
C THR A 149 -13.72 3.74 0.69
N TYR A 150 -12.59 3.11 0.34
CA TYR A 150 -12.45 1.65 0.39
C TYR A 150 -12.43 1.13 1.83
N PRO A 151 -12.75 -0.15 2.08
CA PRO A 151 -12.42 -0.80 3.35
C PRO A 151 -10.95 -0.59 3.71
N ASP A 152 -10.67 -0.24 4.96
CA ASP A 152 -9.33 -0.07 5.52
C ASP A 152 -8.49 -1.34 5.28
N GLY A 153 -7.29 -1.21 4.68
CA GLY A 153 -6.46 -2.35 4.25
C GLY A 153 -6.44 -2.57 2.73
N ASN A 154 -6.91 -1.58 1.94
CA ASN A 154 -6.71 -1.50 0.50
C ASN A 154 -5.80 -0.32 0.12
N ASP A 155 -4.80 -0.05 0.92
CA ASP A 155 -3.99 1.16 0.89
C ASP A 155 -2.97 1.12 -0.25
N VAL A 156 -3.10 2.04 -1.20
CA VAL A 156 -2.20 2.19 -2.35
C VAL A 156 -1.83 3.66 -2.51
N GLU A 157 -0.53 3.92 -2.55
CA GLU A 157 0.00 5.28 -2.69
C GLU A 157 1.07 5.27 -3.79
N ALA A 158 0.85 6.00 -4.88
CA ALA A 158 1.72 6.05 -6.06
C ALA A 158 2.30 7.45 -6.25
N MET A 159 3.59 7.53 -6.54
CA MET A 159 4.30 8.80 -6.75
C MET A 159 5.51 8.64 -7.66
N PRO A 160 5.94 9.67 -8.40
CA PRO A 160 7.20 9.66 -9.11
C PRO A 160 8.38 9.52 -8.14
N MET A 161 9.45 8.87 -8.58
CA MET A 161 10.68 8.75 -7.78
C MET A 161 11.26 10.12 -7.39
N ALA A 162 11.08 11.14 -8.24
CA ALA A 162 11.51 12.51 -7.96
C ALA A 162 10.80 13.13 -6.74
N VAL A 163 9.50 12.85 -6.58
CA VAL A 163 8.69 13.33 -5.44
C VAL A 163 9.10 12.59 -4.15
N LEU A 164 9.30 11.27 -4.21
CA LEU A 164 9.82 10.50 -3.07
C LEU A 164 11.21 11.02 -2.67
N ALA A 165 12.07 11.37 -3.63
CA ALA A 165 13.39 11.94 -3.37
C ALA A 165 13.31 13.33 -2.72
N ALA A 166 12.34 14.17 -3.11
CA ALA A 166 12.10 15.45 -2.47
C ALA A 166 11.66 15.26 -1.00
N ALA A 167 10.71 14.37 -0.75
CA ALA A 167 10.29 14.02 0.60
C ALA A 167 11.45 13.48 1.44
N TRP A 168 12.27 12.58 0.89
CA TRP A 168 13.43 12.02 1.57
C TRP A 168 14.45 13.08 2.01
N ARG A 169 14.72 14.08 1.16
CA ARG A 169 15.67 15.16 1.46
C ARG A 169 15.15 16.19 2.47
N GLU A 170 13.85 16.47 2.46
CA GLU A 170 13.28 17.64 3.12
C GLU A 170 12.44 17.28 4.34
N ALA A 171 11.90 16.06 4.46
CA ALA A 171 11.10 15.64 5.61
C ALA A 171 11.93 15.61 6.89
N THR A 172 11.50 16.34 7.91
CA THR A 172 12.21 16.47 9.20
C THR A 172 11.36 16.03 10.39
N ARG A 173 10.03 16.00 10.25
CA ARG A 173 9.14 15.61 11.34
C ARG A 173 9.14 14.08 11.52
N PRO A 174 9.14 13.56 12.77
CA PRO A 174 9.21 12.12 13.03
C PRO A 174 8.13 11.31 12.29
N HIS A 175 6.87 11.76 12.27
CA HIS A 175 5.79 11.06 11.61
C HIS A 175 5.94 11.03 10.07
N GLU A 176 6.59 12.03 9.46
CA GLU A 176 6.90 12.02 8.03
C GLU A 176 7.90 10.92 7.68
N ARG A 177 8.91 10.73 8.54
CA ARG A 177 9.92 9.69 8.38
C ARG A 177 9.36 8.29 8.68
N GLU A 178 8.43 8.19 9.65
CA GLU A 178 7.81 6.94 10.06
C GLU A 178 6.75 6.44 9.08
N HIS A 179 5.97 7.35 8.45
CA HIS A 179 4.84 6.97 7.58
C HIS A 179 5.08 7.19 6.08
N THR A 180 6.24 7.69 5.69
CA THR A 180 6.74 7.87 4.32
C THR A 180 6.10 9.02 3.55
N THR A 181 4.77 9.12 3.48
CA THR A 181 4.04 9.99 2.55
C THR A 181 3.41 11.25 3.16
N PRO A 182 3.33 11.43 4.51
CA PRO A 182 2.74 12.64 5.10
C PRO A 182 3.37 13.94 4.61
N PHE A 183 4.68 13.98 4.39
CA PHE A 183 5.37 15.15 3.84
C PHE A 183 4.77 15.61 2.50
N ILE A 184 4.24 14.68 1.71
CA ILE A 184 3.70 14.96 0.38
C ILE A 184 2.24 15.42 0.49
N TRP A 185 1.36 14.58 1.02
CA TRP A 185 -0.08 14.84 1.01
C TRP A 185 -0.52 15.90 2.04
N ASP A 186 0.34 16.24 3.02
CA ASP A 186 0.10 17.32 3.99
C ASP A 186 0.45 18.72 3.43
N GLN A 187 0.88 18.81 2.15
CA GLN A 187 1.23 20.04 1.45
C GLN A 187 0.51 20.15 0.09
N PRO A 188 -0.83 20.23 0.07
CA PRO A 188 -1.60 20.23 -1.17
C PRO A 188 -1.37 21.49 -2.03
N GLU A 189 -0.83 22.56 -1.46
CA GLU A 189 -0.41 23.77 -2.17
C GLU A 189 0.89 23.57 -2.97
N ARG A 190 1.70 22.59 -2.57
CA ARG A 190 2.98 22.28 -3.19
C ARG A 190 2.90 21.10 -4.16
N PHE A 191 2.15 20.04 -3.79
CA PHE A 191 2.04 18.81 -4.54
C PHE A 191 0.64 18.65 -5.12
N ARG A 192 0.60 18.24 -6.39
CA ARG A 192 -0.67 17.94 -7.10
C ARG A 192 -1.18 16.57 -6.66
N LEU A 193 -2.13 16.55 -5.75
CA LEU A 193 -2.66 15.34 -5.14
C LEU A 193 -3.83 14.79 -5.96
N GLY A 194 -3.79 13.49 -6.26
CA GLY A 194 -4.89 12.73 -6.84
C GLY A 194 -5.51 11.79 -5.82
N ASN A 195 -6.84 11.64 -5.84
CA ASN A 195 -7.54 10.65 -5.04
C ASN A 195 -8.44 9.78 -5.91
N VAL A 196 -8.38 8.47 -5.70
CA VAL A 196 -9.16 7.45 -6.40
C VAL A 196 -10.22 6.90 -5.45
N PRO A 197 -11.40 7.52 -5.37
CA PRO A 197 -12.48 7.01 -4.54
C PRO A 197 -13.03 5.70 -5.12
N TRP A 198 -13.71 4.93 -4.28
CA TRP A 198 -14.37 3.71 -4.74
C TRP A 198 -15.50 4.05 -5.72
N GLU A 199 -15.48 3.43 -6.90
CA GLU A 199 -16.41 3.71 -8.02
C GLU A 199 -17.86 3.42 -7.71
N THR A 200 -18.12 2.59 -6.70
CA THR A 200 -19.49 2.29 -6.27
C THR A 200 -20.19 3.46 -5.58
N GLY A 201 -19.45 4.51 -5.24
CA GLY A 201 -19.92 5.64 -4.43
C GLY A 201 -20.13 5.30 -2.95
N ARG A 202 -19.84 4.06 -2.51
CA ARG A 202 -19.92 3.67 -1.10
C ARG A 202 -18.68 4.16 -0.35
N ASP A 203 -18.85 4.47 0.92
CA ASP A 203 -17.76 4.69 1.86
C ASP A 203 -17.81 3.61 2.95
N LEU A 204 -16.81 2.74 2.94
CA LEU A 204 -16.63 1.67 3.91
C LEU A 204 -15.37 1.83 4.76
N SER A 205 -14.66 2.94 4.62
CA SER A 205 -13.35 3.18 5.23
C SER A 205 -13.38 3.15 6.76
N MET A 206 -14.49 3.60 7.35
CA MET A 206 -14.65 3.66 8.80
C MET A 206 -15.45 2.49 9.39
N SER A 207 -15.99 1.60 8.55
CA SER A 207 -16.87 0.50 8.97
C SER A 207 -16.31 -0.89 8.71
N HIS A 208 -15.41 -1.03 7.74
CA HIS A 208 -14.83 -2.31 7.32
C HIS A 208 -13.30 -2.27 7.45
N ARG A 209 -12.77 -3.17 8.27
CA ARG A 209 -11.35 -3.21 8.59
C ARG A 209 -10.72 -4.52 8.10
N PHE A 210 -9.87 -4.42 7.07
CA PHE A 210 -9.18 -5.54 6.43
C PHE A 210 -7.67 -5.53 6.69
N THR A 211 -7.18 -4.54 7.44
CA THR A 211 -5.78 -4.46 7.89
C THR A 211 -5.54 -5.33 9.13
N VAL A 212 -4.29 -5.73 9.39
CA VAL A 212 -3.92 -6.58 10.54
C VAL A 212 -3.01 -5.83 11.50
N ASP A 213 -3.55 -5.48 12.68
CA ASP A 213 -2.79 -4.89 13.77
C ASP A 213 -2.99 -5.61 15.10
N TYR A 214 -4.14 -6.23 15.30
CA TYR A 214 -4.56 -6.88 16.52
C TYR A 214 -4.82 -8.37 16.29
N PRO A 215 -4.81 -9.22 17.33
CA PRO A 215 -5.15 -10.64 17.20
C PRO A 215 -6.52 -10.89 16.55
N GLU A 216 -7.49 -10.02 16.81
CA GLU A 216 -8.82 -10.09 16.21
C GLU A 216 -8.82 -9.78 14.71
N ASP A 217 -7.95 -8.85 14.26
CA ASP A 217 -7.76 -8.62 12.82
C ASP A 217 -7.19 -9.86 12.14
N TYR A 218 -6.24 -10.52 12.79
CA TYR A 218 -5.70 -11.78 12.28
C TYR A 218 -6.75 -12.89 12.23
N ALA A 219 -7.60 -13.00 13.26
CA ALA A 219 -8.71 -13.97 13.26
C ALA A 219 -9.70 -13.70 12.11
N PHE A 220 -10.04 -12.42 11.88
CA PHE A 220 -10.87 -11.97 10.76
C PHE A 220 -10.24 -12.34 9.41
N VAL A 221 -9.00 -11.97 9.18
CA VAL A 221 -8.29 -12.25 7.92
C VAL A 221 -8.18 -13.75 7.68
N SER A 222 -7.85 -14.54 8.71
CA SER A 222 -7.80 -16.01 8.60
C SER A 222 -9.13 -16.58 8.18
N ALA A 223 -10.25 -16.15 8.82
CA ALA A 223 -11.59 -16.61 8.47
C ALA A 223 -12.00 -16.27 7.04
N VAL A 224 -11.60 -15.08 6.53
CA VAL A 224 -11.84 -14.69 5.14
C VAL A 224 -11.06 -15.61 4.18
N PHE A 225 -9.76 -15.82 4.45
CA PHE A 225 -8.95 -16.73 3.64
C PHE A 225 -9.46 -18.17 3.69
N ASP A 226 -9.84 -18.69 4.86
CA ASP A 226 -10.37 -20.04 5.01
C ASP A 226 -11.68 -20.25 4.24
N ALA A 227 -12.48 -19.17 4.10
CA ALA A 227 -13.75 -19.24 3.37
C ALA A 227 -13.58 -19.07 1.83
N LEU A 228 -12.63 -18.25 1.38
CA LEU A 228 -12.55 -17.81 -0.02
C LEU A 228 -11.33 -18.33 -0.79
N TRP A 229 -10.26 -18.76 -0.08
CA TRP A 229 -9.04 -19.21 -0.74
C TRP A 229 -9.23 -20.58 -1.40
N THR A 230 -9.19 -20.64 -2.72
CA THR A 230 -9.43 -21.88 -3.47
C THR A 230 -8.24 -22.86 -3.42
N GLY A 231 -7.02 -22.36 -3.19
CA GLY A 231 -5.82 -23.20 -3.00
C GLY A 231 -5.35 -23.98 -4.22
N ASP A 232 -6.05 -23.91 -5.34
CA ASP A 232 -5.81 -24.73 -6.54
C ASP A 232 -4.74 -24.14 -7.48
N GLY A 233 -4.17 -22.99 -7.15
CA GLY A 233 -3.17 -22.29 -7.97
C GLY A 233 -3.68 -21.77 -9.31
N THR A 234 -4.97 -21.89 -9.59
CA THR A 234 -5.57 -21.40 -10.85
C THR A 234 -5.74 -19.88 -10.88
N ALA A 235 -5.88 -19.27 -9.70
CA ALA A 235 -5.99 -17.82 -9.57
C ALA A 235 -4.85 -17.27 -8.70
N PRO A 236 -4.01 -16.36 -9.24
CA PRO A 236 -2.84 -15.80 -8.51
C PRO A 236 -3.20 -15.08 -7.21
N SER A 237 -4.40 -14.49 -7.11
CA SER A 237 -4.90 -13.77 -5.92
C SER A 237 -5.71 -14.66 -4.96
N GLY A 238 -5.72 -15.99 -5.16
CA GLY A 238 -6.57 -16.91 -4.38
C GLY A 238 -8.02 -16.95 -4.85
N GLY A 239 -8.33 -16.33 -5.98
CA GLY A 239 -9.65 -16.41 -6.63
C GLY A 239 -10.72 -15.47 -6.07
N PHE A 240 -10.37 -14.50 -5.22
CA PHE A 240 -11.33 -13.55 -4.66
C PHE A 240 -10.81 -12.11 -4.66
N GLY A 241 -11.70 -11.15 -4.77
CA GLY A 241 -11.47 -9.72 -4.67
C GLY A 241 -12.31 -9.08 -3.58
N LEU A 242 -12.45 -7.76 -3.64
CA LEU A 242 -13.18 -6.97 -2.66
C LEU A 242 -14.67 -7.33 -2.60
N ASN A 243 -15.29 -7.60 -3.76
CA ASN A 243 -16.72 -7.93 -3.83
C ASN A 243 -17.02 -9.27 -3.16
N GLU A 244 -16.22 -10.31 -3.42
CA GLU A 244 -16.39 -11.63 -2.81
C GLU A 244 -16.20 -11.57 -1.28
N ILE A 245 -15.28 -10.72 -0.79
CA ILE A 245 -15.14 -10.48 0.66
C ILE A 245 -16.42 -9.85 1.21
N LEU A 246 -16.96 -8.82 0.57
CA LEU A 246 -18.17 -8.15 1.04
C LEU A 246 -19.40 -9.05 1.00
N ASP A 247 -19.53 -9.88 -0.03
CA ASP A 247 -20.60 -10.88 -0.14
C ASP A 247 -20.47 -11.93 0.98
N LEU A 248 -19.25 -12.39 1.28
CA LEU A 248 -18.99 -13.27 2.43
C LEU A 248 -19.43 -12.61 3.73
N LEU A 249 -19.05 -11.35 3.98
CA LEU A 249 -19.39 -10.65 5.22
C LEU A 249 -20.90 -10.41 5.37
N ALA A 250 -21.60 -10.19 4.26
CA ALA A 250 -23.06 -10.10 4.25
C ALA A 250 -23.72 -11.44 4.60
N ALA A 251 -23.16 -12.55 4.13
CA ALA A 251 -23.64 -13.90 4.42
C ALA A 251 -23.20 -14.44 5.80
N ARG A 252 -22.07 -13.95 6.34
CA ARG A 252 -21.41 -14.39 7.58
C ARG A 252 -21.15 -13.22 8.53
N PRO A 253 -22.19 -12.68 9.18
CA PRO A 253 -22.03 -11.60 10.16
C PRO A 253 -21.09 -11.97 11.31
N ASP A 254 -21.00 -13.25 11.66
CA ASP A 254 -20.07 -13.75 12.67
C ASP A 254 -18.60 -13.48 12.32
N ILE A 255 -18.20 -13.57 11.04
CA ILE A 255 -16.86 -13.18 10.57
C ILE A 255 -16.70 -11.66 10.65
N PHE A 256 -17.69 -10.89 10.21
CA PHE A 256 -17.65 -9.42 10.24
C PHE A 256 -17.45 -8.86 11.65
N GLU A 257 -18.06 -9.50 12.66
CA GLU A 257 -17.98 -9.05 14.06
C GLU A 257 -16.61 -9.32 14.71
N LEU A 258 -15.73 -10.18 14.14
CA LEU A 258 -14.46 -10.58 14.76
C LEU A 258 -13.56 -9.39 15.12
N ASN A 259 -13.47 -8.38 14.24
CA ASN A 259 -12.62 -7.20 14.47
C ASN A 259 -13.38 -5.86 14.42
N ARG A 260 -14.70 -5.87 14.36
CA ARG A 260 -15.55 -4.68 14.21
C ARG A 260 -15.27 -3.59 15.24
N ARG A 261 -14.88 -3.96 16.46
CA ARG A 261 -14.53 -3.00 17.52
C ARG A 261 -13.35 -2.09 17.18
N TYR A 262 -12.53 -2.46 16.18
CA TYR A 262 -11.40 -1.70 15.70
C TYR A 262 -11.69 -0.94 14.39
N ALA A 263 -12.91 -1.01 13.86
CA ALA A 263 -13.29 -0.25 12.69
C ALA A 263 -13.05 1.26 12.90
N GLY A 264 -12.46 1.92 11.92
CA GLY A 264 -12.09 3.35 12.00
C GLY A 264 -10.88 3.66 12.90
N VAL A 265 -10.20 2.64 13.45
CA VAL A 265 -8.97 2.84 14.22
C VAL A 265 -7.78 2.88 13.27
N ASN A 266 -7.25 4.06 13.01
CA ASN A 266 -6.07 4.30 12.17
C ASN A 266 -4.99 5.08 12.93
N TRP A 267 -3.80 5.22 12.33
CA TRP A 267 -2.67 5.89 12.94
C TRP A 267 -2.86 7.42 13.03
N TYR A 268 -3.66 8.03 12.16
CA TYR A 268 -3.94 9.48 12.15
C TYR A 268 -4.40 10.00 13.50
N ARG A 269 -5.16 9.20 14.26
CA ARG A 269 -5.66 9.60 15.58
C ARG A 269 -4.57 9.99 16.58
N ASN A 270 -3.35 9.49 16.38
CA ASN A 270 -2.21 9.80 17.24
C ASN A 270 -1.53 11.11 16.85
N HIS A 271 -1.87 11.69 15.69
CA HIS A 271 -1.22 12.86 15.07
C HIS A 271 -2.22 13.94 14.65
N LEU A 272 -3.47 13.91 15.15
CA LEU A 272 -4.53 14.87 14.75
C LEU A 272 -4.15 16.35 14.92
N GLY A 273 -3.23 16.67 15.86
CA GLY A 273 -2.73 18.04 16.05
C GLY A 273 -1.56 18.44 15.14
N GLU A 274 -1.02 17.48 14.36
CA GLU A 274 0.22 17.65 13.58
C GLU A 274 -0.06 17.58 12.07
N LEU A 275 -1.20 16.97 11.67
CA LEU A 275 -1.55 16.71 10.28
C LEU A 275 -2.63 17.71 9.79
N ALA A 276 -2.41 18.26 8.62
CA ALA A 276 -3.49 18.88 7.88
C ALA A 276 -4.40 17.78 7.34
N THR A 277 -5.71 17.91 7.55
CA THR A 277 -6.66 16.95 6.95
C THR A 277 -6.87 17.34 5.50
N VAL A 278 -6.44 16.47 4.58
CA VAL A 278 -6.66 16.68 3.15
C VAL A 278 -8.12 16.35 2.82
N GLY A 279 -8.90 17.36 2.45
CA GLY A 279 -10.28 17.21 2.02
C GLY A 279 -10.40 16.84 0.54
N ALA A 280 -11.60 16.44 0.13
CA ALA A 280 -11.89 16.07 -1.26
C ALA A 280 -11.73 17.26 -2.24
N ASP A 281 -11.83 18.49 -1.75
CA ASP A 281 -11.62 19.73 -2.50
C ASP A 281 -10.15 20.04 -2.77
N GLN A 282 -9.23 19.40 -2.03
CA GLN A 282 -7.78 19.56 -2.16
C GLN A 282 -7.15 18.45 -3.03
N THR A 283 -7.94 17.49 -3.47
CA THR A 283 -7.49 16.37 -4.34
C THR A 283 -8.20 16.39 -5.68
N ARG A 284 -7.51 15.96 -6.73
CA ARG A 284 -8.05 15.81 -8.08
C ARG A 284 -8.64 14.41 -8.24
N ARG A 285 -9.85 14.32 -8.74
CA ARG A 285 -10.45 13.03 -9.12
C ARG A 285 -9.94 12.58 -10.48
N PRO A 286 -9.89 11.24 -10.75
CA PRO A 286 -9.72 10.73 -12.08
C PRO A 286 -10.79 11.36 -13.00
N GLU A 287 -10.41 11.74 -14.21
CA GLU A 287 -11.42 12.06 -15.22
C GLU A 287 -12.17 10.76 -15.54
N GLU A 288 -13.51 10.81 -15.49
CA GLU A 288 -14.31 9.74 -16.06
C GLU A 288 -13.89 9.61 -17.53
N ALA A 289 -13.46 8.42 -17.95
CA ALA A 289 -13.15 8.14 -19.34
C ALA A 289 -14.40 8.45 -20.16
N ARG A 290 -14.35 9.55 -20.94
CA ARG A 290 -15.42 9.95 -21.86
C ARG A 290 -15.47 9.00 -23.04
#